data_9380acd8a3467d4ac27fdf4dedcf1154
#
_entry.id   9380acd8a3467d4ac27fdf4dedcf1154
#
_cell.length_a   1.000
_cell.length_b   1.000
_cell.length_c   1.000
_cell.angle_alpha   90.00
_cell.angle_beta   90.00
_cell.angle_gamma   90.00
#
_symmetry.space_group_name_H-M   'P 1'
#
loop_
_entity.id
_entity.type
_entity.pdbx_description
1 polymer ?
#
loop_
_entity_poly.entity_id
_entity_poly.type
_entity_poly.pdbx_seq_one_letter_code
_entity_poly.pdbx_strand_id
1 'polypeptide(L)'
;MSAGREITVSTVSDLYLTQARRSFATRRVPVEAMRTIISGAVRPRSGDILLARISRLGNHKNLELPTGRRSGLHVGDLIIVAFADRYATDQFESYVPLTLGPTQLVASGGIASEVMSRSSLVRQATDIEPVGLLGNERGEALNVADFALPELPRPMTRPRTIAVLGTSMNAGKTTTIHHLVHGLARMGARPGVTKVTGTGSGNDYWQMFDAGAHRMIDFTDAGLASTFMQPIPRLVDAMTQLVWNLTASGCGINFVEVADGVFQQETSTLLQSESFADIADAVVLAASDAMGAHTGVNFLRERGLPIVAVAGSMTRSSLAAREAARAVNLPIWGLAELGNPEIVAPVLGIDLAEFTPPDAELLAWLPPSEAPATIPAPATVPAPVAAAPRAVATA
;
A
#
# COMPACT_ATOMS: atom_id res chain seq x y z
N MET A 1 -37.17 15.60 17.24
CA MET A 1 -36.45 15.03 18.38
C MET A 1 -36.50 13.53 18.20
N SER A 2 -35.45 12.90 17.66
CA SER A 2 -35.35 11.45 17.59
C SER A 2 -34.99 10.96 18.98
N ALA A 3 -35.89 10.17 19.59
CA ALA A 3 -35.58 9.46 20.84
C ALA A 3 -34.31 8.66 20.60
N GLY A 4 -33.26 8.96 21.36
CA GLY A 4 -32.00 8.23 21.30
C GLY A 4 -32.29 6.76 21.57
N ARG A 5 -32.11 5.90 20.56
CA ARG A 5 -32.23 4.44 20.75
C ARG A 5 -31.16 4.03 21.76
N GLU A 6 -31.58 3.42 22.84
CA GLU A 6 -30.68 2.82 23.84
C GLU A 6 -29.66 1.87 23.17
N ILE A 7 -28.44 1.78 23.70
CA ILE A 7 -27.47 0.80 23.25
C ILE A 7 -27.97 -0.58 23.63
N THR A 8 -28.04 -1.47 22.67
CA THR A 8 -28.48 -2.85 22.87
C THR A 8 -27.32 -3.80 22.55
N VAL A 9 -27.04 -4.73 23.46
CA VAL A 9 -26.08 -5.80 23.28
C VAL A 9 -26.84 -7.14 23.27
N SER A 10 -26.66 -7.92 22.23
CA SER A 10 -27.27 -9.25 22.08
C SER A 10 -26.24 -10.27 21.59
N THR A 11 -26.46 -11.55 21.84
CA THR A 11 -25.61 -12.63 21.31
C THR A 11 -25.67 -12.65 19.79
N VAL A 12 -24.51 -12.75 19.12
CA VAL A 12 -24.47 -12.95 17.67
C VAL A 12 -24.93 -14.38 17.33
N SER A 13 -25.79 -14.51 16.31
CA SER A 13 -26.21 -15.83 15.84
C SER A 13 -25.10 -16.45 14.98
N ASP A 14 -24.81 -17.74 15.19
CA ASP A 14 -23.90 -18.53 14.34
C ASP A 14 -24.31 -18.48 12.87
N LEU A 15 -25.60 -18.37 12.58
CA LEU A 15 -26.11 -18.21 11.22
C LEU A 15 -25.60 -16.94 10.55
N TYR A 16 -25.54 -15.81 11.28
CA TYR A 16 -24.97 -14.57 10.76
C TYR A 16 -23.48 -14.74 10.44
N LEU A 17 -22.70 -15.32 11.33
CA LEU A 17 -21.26 -15.52 11.14
C LEU A 17 -20.95 -16.48 9.99
N THR A 18 -21.76 -17.52 9.82
CA THR A 18 -21.61 -18.51 8.74
C THR A 18 -21.96 -17.92 7.36
N GLN A 19 -23.00 -17.09 7.30
CA GLN A 19 -23.48 -16.48 6.06
C GLN A 19 -22.69 -15.24 5.65
N ALA A 20 -22.11 -14.53 6.62
CA ALA A 20 -21.40 -13.28 6.36
C ALA A 20 -20.06 -13.54 5.68
N ARG A 21 -19.78 -12.76 4.64
CA ARG A 21 -18.47 -12.76 3.98
C ARG A 21 -17.52 -11.86 4.75
N ARG A 22 -16.44 -12.43 5.26
CA ARG A 22 -15.38 -11.69 5.94
C ARG A 22 -14.49 -10.99 4.92
N SER A 23 -14.15 -9.74 5.21
CA SER A 23 -13.25 -8.96 4.38
C SER A 23 -11.77 -9.19 4.71
N PHE A 24 -10.90 -8.80 3.78
CA PHE A 24 -9.44 -8.80 3.99
C PHE A 24 -9.04 -7.93 5.19
N ALA A 25 -9.63 -6.74 5.36
CA ALA A 25 -9.31 -5.84 6.46
C ALA A 25 -9.58 -6.44 7.84
N THR A 26 -10.47 -7.45 7.93
CA THR A 26 -10.82 -8.14 9.17
C THR A 26 -10.17 -9.53 9.29
N ARG A 27 -9.18 -9.85 8.43
CA ARG A 27 -8.62 -11.21 8.33
C ARG A 27 -7.98 -11.73 9.63
N ARG A 28 -7.43 -10.82 10.43
CA ARG A 28 -6.79 -11.18 11.71
C ARG A 28 -7.76 -11.37 12.86
N VAL A 29 -8.99 -10.87 12.75
CA VAL A 29 -10.01 -11.03 13.79
C VAL A 29 -10.56 -12.45 13.74
N PRO A 30 -10.32 -13.32 14.75
CA PRO A 30 -10.84 -14.68 14.72
C PRO A 30 -12.37 -14.66 14.88
N VAL A 31 -13.05 -15.61 14.22
CA VAL A 31 -14.52 -15.71 14.30
C VAL A 31 -14.97 -16.01 15.73
N GLU A 32 -14.15 -16.73 16.46
CA GLU A 32 -14.38 -17.11 17.85
C GLU A 32 -14.41 -15.92 18.82
N ALA A 33 -13.79 -14.80 18.44
CA ALA A 33 -13.87 -13.56 19.22
C ALA A 33 -15.20 -12.82 19.04
N MET A 34 -15.95 -13.10 17.95
CA MET A 34 -17.19 -12.42 17.59
C MET A 34 -18.37 -13.06 18.34
N ARG A 35 -18.73 -12.54 19.52
CA ARG A 35 -19.72 -13.12 20.42
C ARG A 35 -21.01 -12.34 20.52
N THR A 36 -20.96 -11.02 20.33
CA THR A 36 -22.12 -10.16 20.51
C THR A 36 -22.29 -9.19 19.34
N ILE A 37 -23.50 -8.66 19.21
CA ILE A 37 -23.86 -7.56 18.32
C ILE A 37 -24.26 -6.37 19.19
N ILE A 38 -23.62 -5.23 18.93
CA ILE A 38 -23.86 -3.96 19.62
C ILE A 38 -24.55 -3.01 18.64
N SER A 39 -25.74 -2.55 18.98
CA SER A 39 -26.57 -1.68 18.12
C SER A 39 -27.19 -0.55 18.92
N GLY A 40 -27.90 0.38 18.25
CA GLY A 40 -28.53 1.54 18.87
C GLY A 40 -27.67 2.80 18.78
N ALA A 41 -27.61 3.60 19.84
CA ALA A 41 -26.90 4.89 19.89
C ALA A 41 -25.39 4.70 20.11
N VAL A 42 -24.76 3.93 19.25
CA VAL A 42 -23.32 3.66 19.26
C VAL A 42 -22.58 4.61 18.33
N ARG A 43 -21.45 5.14 18.76
CA ARG A 43 -20.52 5.90 17.94
C ARG A 43 -19.40 4.97 17.48
N PRO A 44 -19.32 4.62 16.18
CA PRO A 44 -18.24 3.82 15.65
C PRO A 44 -16.88 4.52 15.78
N ARG A 45 -15.82 3.73 15.84
CA ARG A 45 -14.43 4.19 15.82
C ARG A 45 -13.70 3.55 14.64
N SER A 46 -12.63 4.18 14.20
CA SER A 46 -11.72 3.56 13.21
C SER A 46 -11.20 2.23 13.74
N GLY A 47 -11.32 1.19 12.94
CA GLY A 47 -10.95 -0.18 13.28
C GLY A 47 -12.07 -1.04 13.87
N ASP A 48 -13.21 -0.47 14.29
CA ASP A 48 -14.33 -1.25 14.83
C ASP A 48 -14.91 -2.20 13.77
N ILE A 49 -15.23 -3.42 14.17
CA ILE A 49 -15.72 -4.48 13.29
C ILE A 49 -17.23 -4.37 13.13
N LEU A 50 -17.67 -4.23 11.89
CA LEU A 50 -19.07 -4.07 11.52
C LEU A 50 -19.61 -5.33 10.84
N LEU A 51 -20.74 -5.84 11.31
CA LEU A 51 -21.63 -6.71 10.56
C LEU A 51 -22.67 -5.84 9.84
N ALA A 52 -22.72 -5.93 8.52
CA ALA A 52 -23.65 -5.13 7.71
C ALA A 52 -24.29 -5.96 6.60
N ARG A 53 -25.41 -5.44 6.07
CA ARG A 53 -26.13 -5.97 4.93
C ARG A 53 -25.98 -5.04 3.74
N ILE A 54 -25.73 -5.59 2.55
CA ILE A 54 -25.73 -4.81 1.31
C ILE A 54 -27.16 -4.37 1.00
N SER A 55 -27.41 -3.06 0.94
CA SER A 55 -28.73 -2.50 0.58
C SER A 55 -28.79 -2.07 -0.88
N ARG A 56 -27.68 -1.58 -1.46
CA ARG A 56 -27.59 -1.20 -2.87
C ARG A 56 -26.16 -1.38 -3.40
N LEU A 57 -26.01 -1.99 -4.56
CA LEU A 57 -24.71 -2.13 -5.22
C LEU A 57 -24.33 -0.83 -5.95
N GLY A 58 -23.09 -0.38 -5.68
CA GLY A 58 -22.47 0.77 -6.31
C GLY A 58 -21.15 0.42 -7.01
N ASN A 59 -20.10 1.19 -6.71
CA ASN A 59 -18.77 1.02 -7.32
C ASN A 59 -18.12 -0.30 -6.91
N HIS A 60 -18.14 -0.64 -5.62
CA HIS A 60 -17.56 -1.88 -5.12
C HIS A 60 -18.59 -3.02 -5.19
N LYS A 61 -18.47 -3.85 -6.23
CA LYS A 61 -19.33 -5.01 -6.48
C LYS A 61 -18.73 -6.33 -5.99
N ASN A 62 -17.53 -6.28 -5.44
CA ASN A 62 -16.80 -7.42 -4.91
C ASN A 62 -16.22 -7.09 -3.55
N LEU A 63 -16.11 -8.12 -2.70
CA LEU A 63 -15.38 -8.07 -1.44
C LEU A 63 -14.13 -8.95 -1.57
N GLU A 64 -12.99 -8.44 -1.19
CA GLU A 64 -11.75 -9.21 -1.08
C GLU A 64 -11.80 -10.01 0.21
N LEU A 65 -11.74 -11.33 0.09
CA LEU A 65 -11.77 -12.25 1.22
C LEU A 65 -10.38 -12.42 1.84
N PRO A 66 -10.28 -12.91 3.09
CA PRO A 66 -9.00 -13.24 3.72
C PRO A 66 -8.10 -14.18 2.92
N THR A 67 -8.68 -14.99 2.03
CA THR A 67 -7.99 -15.95 1.17
C THR A 67 -7.46 -15.38 -0.14
N GLY A 68 -7.62 -14.07 -0.38
CA GLY A 68 -7.26 -13.42 -1.65
C GLY A 68 -8.33 -13.50 -2.75
N ARG A 69 -9.35 -14.35 -2.58
CA ARG A 69 -10.43 -14.45 -3.56
C ARG A 69 -11.34 -13.22 -3.51
N ARG A 70 -11.69 -12.68 -4.66
CA ARG A 70 -12.73 -11.66 -4.81
C ARG A 70 -14.10 -12.30 -4.92
N SER A 71 -14.96 -12.05 -3.94
CA SER A 71 -16.33 -12.55 -3.89
C SER A 71 -17.31 -11.52 -4.43
N GLY A 72 -18.06 -11.85 -5.48
CA GLY A 72 -19.14 -10.99 -5.98
C GLY A 72 -20.20 -10.75 -4.90
N LEU A 73 -20.70 -9.51 -4.80
CA LEU A 73 -21.72 -9.09 -3.83
C LEU A 73 -23.09 -8.96 -4.49
N HIS A 74 -24.13 -9.27 -3.72
CA HIS A 74 -25.53 -9.08 -4.10
C HIS A 74 -26.27 -8.29 -3.00
N VAL A 75 -27.35 -7.62 -3.39
CA VAL A 75 -28.25 -6.99 -2.42
C VAL A 75 -28.81 -8.06 -1.48
N GLY A 76 -28.76 -7.79 -0.18
CA GLY A 76 -29.15 -8.72 0.88
C GLY A 76 -27.97 -9.52 1.48
N ASP A 77 -26.82 -9.60 0.82
CA ASP A 77 -25.63 -10.29 1.35
C ASP A 77 -25.17 -9.65 2.67
N LEU A 78 -24.71 -10.51 3.60
CA LEU A 78 -24.07 -10.10 4.83
C LEU A 78 -22.57 -10.05 4.63
N ILE A 79 -21.95 -8.99 5.18
CA ILE A 79 -20.49 -8.76 5.16
C ILE A 79 -19.98 -8.37 6.54
N ILE A 80 -18.75 -8.79 6.84
CA ILE A 80 -17.99 -8.35 8.01
C ILE A 80 -16.83 -7.49 7.52
N VAL A 81 -16.85 -6.21 7.87
CA VAL A 81 -15.94 -5.16 7.42
C VAL A 81 -15.44 -4.34 8.61
N ALA A 82 -14.50 -3.44 8.41
CA ALA A 82 -14.01 -2.53 9.45
C ALA A 82 -14.38 -1.09 9.12
N PHE A 83 -14.72 -0.29 10.13
CA PHE A 83 -14.81 1.16 9.97
C PHE A 83 -13.42 1.76 9.83
N ALA A 84 -13.24 2.69 8.89
CA ALA A 84 -12.04 3.53 8.81
C ALA A 84 -12.26 4.72 7.90
N ASP A 85 -11.48 5.79 8.11
CA ASP A 85 -11.40 6.92 7.20
C ASP A 85 -10.66 6.50 5.93
N ARG A 86 -10.98 7.09 4.79
CA ARG A 86 -10.36 6.76 3.51
C ARG A 86 -9.98 7.99 2.71
N TYR A 87 -8.76 7.98 2.21
CA TYR A 87 -8.26 8.89 1.19
C TYR A 87 -7.92 8.09 -0.09
N ALA A 88 -8.60 8.42 -1.19
CA ALA A 88 -8.29 7.84 -2.50
C ALA A 88 -8.71 8.84 -3.58
N THR A 89 -7.74 9.53 -4.15
CA THR A 89 -7.93 10.64 -5.10
C THR A 89 -8.67 10.24 -6.38
N ASP A 90 -8.56 8.97 -6.78
CA ASP A 90 -9.26 8.39 -7.93
C ASP A 90 -10.60 7.71 -7.57
N GLN A 91 -10.97 7.65 -6.28
CA GLN A 91 -12.19 6.99 -5.83
C GLN A 91 -12.99 7.83 -4.84
N PHE A 92 -12.75 7.65 -3.53
CA PHE A 92 -13.55 8.24 -2.46
C PHE A 92 -12.68 8.90 -1.38
N GLU A 93 -13.16 10.03 -0.90
CA GLU A 93 -12.83 10.60 0.40
C GLU A 93 -14.00 10.29 1.33
N SER A 94 -13.74 9.68 2.47
CA SER A 94 -14.79 9.26 3.40
C SER A 94 -14.29 9.17 4.83
N TYR A 95 -15.21 9.30 5.79
CA TYR A 95 -14.89 9.32 7.21
C TYR A 95 -15.78 8.37 7.99
N VAL A 96 -15.29 7.90 9.14
CA VAL A 96 -16.09 7.10 10.08
C VAL A 96 -17.30 7.93 10.55
N PRO A 97 -18.54 7.42 10.40
CA PRO A 97 -19.73 8.20 10.77
C PRO A 97 -19.81 8.41 12.28
N LEU A 98 -20.48 9.48 12.70
CA LEU A 98 -20.68 9.79 14.13
C LEU A 98 -21.69 8.88 14.80
N THR A 99 -22.52 8.18 14.05
CA THR A 99 -23.57 7.28 14.55
C THR A 99 -23.61 6.00 13.75
N LEU A 100 -24.00 4.90 14.38
CA LEU A 100 -24.19 3.61 13.72
C LEU A 100 -25.50 3.62 12.93
N GLY A 101 -25.43 4.01 11.66
CA GLY A 101 -26.53 4.11 10.71
C GLY A 101 -26.13 3.67 9.31
N PRO A 102 -27.05 3.78 8.32
CA PRO A 102 -26.72 3.48 6.92
C PRO A 102 -25.44 4.20 6.49
N THR A 103 -24.57 3.47 5.82
CA THR A 103 -23.23 3.94 5.42
C THR A 103 -22.80 3.26 4.13
N GLN A 104 -21.53 3.34 3.73
CA GLN A 104 -21.06 2.79 2.47
C GLN A 104 -19.87 1.86 2.64
N LEU A 105 -19.79 0.84 1.77
CA LEU A 105 -18.59 0.08 1.49
C LEU A 105 -17.74 0.90 0.51
N VAL A 106 -16.65 1.45 0.98
CA VAL A 106 -15.80 2.40 0.23
C VAL A 106 -14.51 1.77 -0.32
N ALA A 107 -14.18 0.54 0.07
CA ALA A 107 -13.06 -0.23 -0.48
C ALA A 107 -13.41 -1.72 -0.56
N SER A 108 -12.96 -2.39 -1.61
CA SER A 108 -13.15 -3.85 -1.78
C SER A 108 -12.50 -4.68 -0.68
N GLY A 109 -11.42 -4.17 -0.08
CA GLY A 109 -10.76 -4.80 1.07
C GLY A 109 -11.60 -4.82 2.34
N GLY A 110 -12.76 -4.14 2.34
CA GLY A 110 -13.74 -4.19 3.43
C GLY A 110 -13.67 -3.01 4.40
N ILE A 111 -13.70 -1.79 3.86
CA ILE A 111 -13.75 -0.56 4.65
C ILE A 111 -15.13 0.06 4.53
N ALA A 112 -15.74 0.33 5.68
CA ALA A 112 -17.00 1.04 5.83
C ALA A 112 -16.75 2.48 6.28
N SER A 113 -17.40 3.45 5.63
CA SER A 113 -17.42 4.86 6.05
C SER A 113 -18.45 5.68 5.28
N GLU A 114 -18.68 6.90 5.72
CA GLU A 114 -19.56 7.86 5.08
C GLU A 114 -18.79 8.66 4.02
N VAL A 115 -19.25 8.59 2.76
CA VAL A 115 -18.62 9.28 1.63
C VAL A 115 -18.89 10.77 1.67
N MET A 116 -17.85 11.58 1.74
CA MET A 116 -17.91 13.04 1.65
C MET A 116 -17.70 13.55 0.23
N SER A 117 -16.75 12.96 -0.48
CA SER A 117 -16.49 13.28 -1.88
C SER A 117 -16.09 12.04 -2.69
N ARG A 118 -16.26 12.11 -4.00
CA ARG A 118 -15.86 11.06 -4.93
C ARG A 118 -15.27 11.62 -6.21
N SER A 119 -14.33 10.88 -6.79
CA SER A 119 -13.85 11.14 -8.14
C SER A 119 -14.99 10.98 -9.18
N SER A 120 -14.97 11.80 -10.22
CA SER A 120 -15.89 11.66 -11.37
C SER A 120 -15.67 10.34 -12.14
N LEU A 121 -14.54 9.67 -11.94
CA LEU A 121 -14.19 8.41 -12.59
C LEU A 121 -14.95 7.20 -12.03
N VAL A 122 -15.51 7.32 -10.83
CA VAL A 122 -16.19 6.20 -10.16
C VAL A 122 -17.67 6.46 -9.94
N ARG A 123 -18.45 5.38 -9.85
CA ARG A 123 -19.87 5.43 -9.50
C ARG A 123 -20.03 5.73 -7.99
N GLN A 124 -21.25 5.95 -7.54
CA GLN A 124 -21.59 6.00 -6.11
C GLN A 124 -21.09 4.73 -5.42
N ALA A 125 -20.72 4.85 -4.16
CA ALA A 125 -20.30 3.72 -3.35
C ALA A 125 -21.44 2.71 -3.16
N THR A 126 -21.11 1.49 -2.75
CA THR A 126 -22.07 0.46 -2.38
C THR A 126 -22.65 0.80 -1.01
N ASP A 127 -23.98 0.93 -0.91
CA ASP A 127 -24.65 1.23 0.35
C ASP A 127 -24.80 -0.04 1.19
N ILE A 128 -24.56 0.10 2.49
CA ILE A 128 -24.68 -0.94 3.49
C ILE A 128 -25.50 -0.47 4.69
N GLU A 129 -26.27 -1.38 5.25
CA GLU A 129 -27.03 -1.17 6.48
C GLU A 129 -26.38 -1.94 7.62
N PRO A 130 -25.96 -1.25 8.70
CA PRO A 130 -25.43 -1.90 9.89
C PRO A 130 -26.46 -2.83 10.53
N VAL A 131 -26.05 -4.08 10.77
CA VAL A 131 -26.73 -4.98 11.71
C VAL A 131 -26.26 -4.62 13.13
N GLY A 132 -24.96 -4.35 13.31
CA GLY A 132 -24.36 -3.88 14.52
C GLY A 132 -22.83 -4.02 14.50
N LEU A 133 -22.15 -3.43 15.48
CA LEU A 133 -20.76 -3.73 15.74
C LEU A 133 -20.65 -5.14 16.32
N LEU A 134 -19.64 -5.90 15.90
CA LEU A 134 -19.32 -7.16 16.52
C LEU A 134 -18.53 -6.93 17.80
N GLY A 135 -18.91 -7.59 18.87
CA GLY A 135 -18.31 -7.47 20.19
C GLY A 135 -17.86 -8.80 20.76
N ASN A 136 -17.03 -8.72 21.81
CA ASN A 136 -16.57 -9.85 22.59
C ASN A 136 -17.68 -10.35 23.56
N GLU A 137 -17.38 -11.34 24.40
CA GLU A 137 -18.30 -11.91 25.39
C GLU A 137 -18.79 -10.90 26.45
N ARG A 138 -18.04 -9.81 26.66
CA ARG A 138 -18.40 -8.74 27.59
C ARG A 138 -19.28 -7.66 26.98
N GLY A 139 -19.56 -7.77 25.66
CA GLY A 139 -20.30 -6.74 24.94
C GLY A 139 -19.44 -5.51 24.58
N GLU A 140 -18.12 -5.63 24.60
CA GLU A 140 -17.18 -4.60 24.16
C GLU A 140 -16.93 -4.75 22.65
N ALA A 141 -16.98 -3.65 21.91
CA ALA A 141 -16.77 -3.68 20.47
C ALA A 141 -15.36 -4.19 20.12
N LEU A 142 -15.26 -5.14 19.19
CA LEU A 142 -14.01 -5.62 18.67
C LEU A 142 -13.42 -4.58 17.70
N ASN A 143 -12.12 -4.39 17.79
CA ASN A 143 -11.36 -3.51 16.91
C ASN A 143 -10.19 -4.25 16.26
N VAL A 144 -9.84 -3.94 15.02
CA VAL A 144 -8.69 -4.56 14.34
C VAL A 144 -7.39 -4.40 15.14
N ALA A 145 -7.27 -3.34 15.93
CA ALA A 145 -6.11 -3.07 16.76
C ALA A 145 -5.91 -4.13 17.87
N ASP A 146 -6.98 -4.76 18.34
CA ASP A 146 -6.91 -5.81 19.36
C ASP A 146 -6.22 -7.08 18.85
N PHE A 147 -6.07 -7.20 17.53
CA PHE A 147 -5.51 -8.36 16.84
C PHE A 147 -4.26 -8.02 16.03
N ALA A 148 -3.60 -6.92 16.35
CA ALA A 148 -2.32 -6.56 15.74
C ALA A 148 -1.26 -7.64 15.97
N LEU A 149 -0.22 -7.63 15.12
CA LEU A 149 0.99 -8.41 15.38
C LEU A 149 1.59 -8.00 16.74
N PRO A 150 2.24 -8.92 17.45
CA PRO A 150 2.90 -8.59 18.69
C PRO A 150 4.00 -7.54 18.47
N GLU A 151 4.14 -6.65 19.42
CA GLU A 151 5.28 -5.72 19.44
C GLU A 151 6.58 -6.49 19.69
N LEU A 152 7.59 -6.17 18.89
CA LEU A 152 8.91 -6.75 19.00
C LEU A 152 9.93 -5.69 19.44
N PRO A 153 10.96 -6.06 20.21
CA PRO A 153 12.06 -5.18 20.50
C PRO A 153 12.84 -4.84 19.24
N ARG A 154 13.52 -3.69 19.24
CA ARG A 154 14.42 -3.31 18.13
C ARG A 154 15.45 -4.42 17.91
N PRO A 155 15.55 -4.97 16.70
CA PRO A 155 16.56 -5.99 16.41
C PRO A 155 17.97 -5.39 16.45
N MET A 156 18.96 -6.17 16.89
CA MET A 156 20.37 -5.74 16.90
C MET A 156 20.90 -5.50 15.47
N THR A 157 20.44 -6.32 14.55
CA THR A 157 20.75 -6.22 13.11
C THR A 157 19.46 -6.40 12.32
N ARG A 158 19.34 -5.73 11.20
CA ARG A 158 18.23 -5.90 10.27
C ARG A 158 18.74 -6.06 8.84
N PRO A 159 18.00 -6.76 7.98
CA PRO A 159 18.30 -6.81 6.56
C PRO A 159 18.26 -5.40 5.96
N ARG A 160 18.97 -5.24 4.84
CA ARG A 160 18.87 -4.03 4.04
C ARG A 160 17.41 -3.75 3.68
N THR A 161 17.00 -2.51 3.86
CA THR A 161 15.60 -2.11 3.71
C THR A 161 15.48 -1.03 2.64
N ILE A 162 14.71 -1.32 1.59
CA ILE A 162 14.49 -0.45 0.44
C ILE A 162 13.09 0.15 0.55
N ALA A 163 12.99 1.47 0.66
CA ALA A 163 11.72 2.16 0.61
C ALA A 163 11.32 2.47 -0.83
N VAL A 164 10.08 2.20 -1.19
CA VAL A 164 9.49 2.56 -2.48
C VAL A 164 8.39 3.59 -2.28
N LEU A 165 8.64 4.78 -2.78
CA LEU A 165 7.77 5.94 -2.67
C LEU A 165 7.14 6.24 -4.03
N GLY A 166 6.14 7.11 -4.07
CA GLY A 166 5.51 7.51 -5.33
C GLY A 166 5.18 8.98 -5.41
N THR A 167 5.17 9.52 -6.62
CA THR A 167 4.69 10.88 -6.87
C THR A 167 3.20 11.02 -6.64
N SER A 168 2.45 9.92 -6.80
CA SER A 168 0.99 9.88 -6.64
C SER A 168 0.49 8.44 -6.45
N MET A 169 -0.81 8.28 -6.18
CA MET A 169 -1.50 7.01 -6.37
C MET A 169 -1.31 6.56 -7.84
N ASN A 170 -1.21 5.26 -8.08
CA ASN A 170 -1.00 4.66 -9.42
C ASN A 170 0.31 5.04 -10.14
N ALA A 171 1.28 5.67 -9.45
CA ALA A 171 2.60 5.96 -10.02
C ALA A 171 3.42 4.69 -10.35
N GLY A 172 3.03 3.52 -9.82
CA GLY A 172 3.67 2.23 -10.10
C GLY A 172 4.49 1.66 -8.95
N LYS A 173 4.29 2.12 -7.70
CA LYS A 173 5.00 1.61 -6.50
C LYS A 173 4.90 0.10 -6.35
N THR A 174 3.70 -0.44 -6.29
CA THR A 174 3.44 -1.87 -6.13
C THR A 174 4.06 -2.69 -7.25
N THR A 175 3.95 -2.22 -8.51
CA THR A 175 4.59 -2.86 -9.67
C THR A 175 6.12 -2.85 -9.55
N THR A 176 6.70 -1.74 -9.08
CA THR A 176 8.15 -1.62 -8.84
C THR A 176 8.62 -2.66 -7.83
N ILE A 177 7.96 -2.76 -6.67
CA ILE A 177 8.30 -3.74 -5.64
C ILE A 177 8.12 -5.17 -6.16
N HIS A 178 7.01 -5.44 -6.85
CA HIS A 178 6.73 -6.76 -7.41
C HIS A 178 7.89 -7.27 -8.28
N HIS A 179 8.43 -6.45 -9.17
CA HIS A 179 9.53 -6.86 -10.06
C HIS A 179 10.86 -6.97 -9.31
N LEU A 180 11.17 -6.07 -8.37
CA LEU A 180 12.35 -6.19 -7.50
C LEU A 180 12.30 -7.49 -6.68
N VAL A 181 11.15 -7.77 -6.06
CA VAL A 181 10.92 -9.01 -5.29
C VAL A 181 11.11 -10.23 -6.18
N HIS A 182 10.47 -10.23 -7.38
CA HIS A 182 10.56 -11.36 -8.30
C HIS A 182 12.01 -11.67 -8.72
N GLY A 183 12.79 -10.64 -9.09
CA GLY A 183 14.18 -10.81 -9.47
C GLY A 183 15.03 -11.36 -8.31
N LEU A 184 14.92 -10.74 -7.13
CA LEU A 184 15.74 -11.12 -5.97
C LEU A 184 15.33 -12.45 -5.34
N ALA A 185 14.04 -12.81 -5.37
CA ALA A 185 13.59 -14.12 -4.89
C ALA A 185 14.23 -15.26 -5.68
N ARG A 186 14.42 -15.09 -6.97
CA ARG A 186 15.12 -16.07 -7.85
C ARG A 186 16.60 -16.26 -7.48
N MET A 187 17.20 -15.28 -6.82
CA MET A 187 18.55 -15.36 -6.28
C MET A 187 18.61 -15.94 -4.86
N GLY A 188 17.46 -16.33 -4.29
CA GLY A 188 17.40 -16.86 -2.93
C GLY A 188 17.38 -15.80 -1.82
N ALA A 189 17.16 -14.53 -2.16
CA ALA A 189 17.28 -13.41 -1.22
C ALA A 189 16.21 -13.36 -0.10
N ARG A 190 15.16 -14.19 -0.15
CA ARG A 190 14.05 -14.21 0.82
C ARG A 190 13.46 -12.82 1.07
N PRO A 191 12.86 -12.14 0.07
CA PRO A 191 12.36 -10.79 0.23
C PRO A 191 11.19 -10.71 1.23
N GLY A 192 11.27 -9.78 2.19
CA GLY A 192 10.17 -9.35 3.02
C GLY A 192 9.56 -8.08 2.44
N VAL A 193 8.24 -7.97 2.43
CA VAL A 193 7.53 -6.79 1.92
C VAL A 193 6.57 -6.27 2.97
N THR A 194 6.53 -4.96 3.14
CA THR A 194 5.48 -4.31 3.91
C THR A 194 4.94 -3.08 3.20
N LYS A 195 3.63 -2.86 3.35
CA LYS A 195 2.97 -1.62 2.99
C LYS A 195 2.58 -0.89 4.26
N VAL A 196 3.16 0.29 4.48
CA VAL A 196 3.05 0.99 5.78
C VAL A 196 1.94 2.04 5.81
N THR A 197 1.45 2.48 4.64
CA THR A 197 0.35 3.44 4.53
C THR A 197 -0.64 3.01 3.44
N GLY A 198 -1.89 3.47 3.55
CA GLY A 198 -2.95 3.24 2.57
C GLY A 198 -4.28 2.81 3.17
N THR A 199 -5.14 2.21 2.34
CA THR A 199 -6.42 1.60 2.74
C THR A 199 -6.31 0.08 2.58
N GLY A 200 -6.82 -0.70 3.54
CA GLY A 200 -6.74 -2.16 3.54
C GLY A 200 -7.23 -2.78 2.22
N SER A 201 -6.34 -3.49 1.53
CA SER A 201 -6.60 -4.13 0.24
C SER A 201 -5.78 -5.41 0.12
N GLY A 202 -6.44 -6.51 -0.22
CA GLY A 202 -5.78 -7.81 -0.39
C GLY A 202 -5.05 -7.95 -1.72
N ASN A 203 -5.39 -7.13 -2.73
CA ASN A 203 -4.79 -7.26 -4.05
C ASN A 203 -3.26 -7.06 -4.02
N ASP A 204 -2.78 -5.97 -3.41
CA ASP A 204 -1.35 -5.67 -3.30
C ASP A 204 -0.64 -6.73 -2.44
N TYR A 205 -1.31 -7.19 -1.38
CA TYR A 205 -0.80 -8.20 -0.46
C TYR A 205 -0.50 -9.53 -1.18
N TRP A 206 -1.46 -10.05 -1.94
CA TRP A 206 -1.31 -11.34 -2.63
C TRP A 206 -0.36 -11.27 -3.82
N GLN A 207 -0.31 -10.16 -4.54
CA GLN A 207 0.65 -9.96 -5.63
C GLN A 207 2.12 -10.10 -5.17
N MET A 208 2.44 -9.74 -3.93
CA MET A 208 3.80 -9.90 -3.42
C MET A 208 4.18 -11.37 -3.21
N PHE A 209 3.23 -12.20 -2.76
CA PHE A 209 3.47 -13.66 -2.71
C PHE A 209 3.61 -14.25 -4.10
N ASP A 210 2.82 -13.81 -5.07
CA ASP A 210 2.95 -14.24 -6.48
C ASP A 210 4.31 -13.87 -7.06
N ALA A 211 4.91 -12.75 -6.62
CA ALA A 211 6.27 -12.35 -6.98
C ALA A 211 7.38 -13.17 -6.28
N GLY A 212 7.04 -13.99 -5.29
CA GLY A 212 8.01 -14.77 -4.52
C GLY A 212 8.45 -14.13 -3.20
N ALA A 213 7.68 -13.18 -2.65
CA ALA A 213 7.98 -12.68 -1.33
C ALA A 213 7.97 -13.79 -0.28
N HIS A 214 9.03 -13.85 0.54
CA HIS A 214 9.12 -14.78 1.66
C HIS A 214 8.08 -14.44 2.74
N ARG A 215 7.85 -13.16 2.94
CA ARG A 215 6.85 -12.63 3.88
C ARG A 215 6.24 -11.34 3.35
N MET A 216 4.91 -11.24 3.42
CA MET A 216 4.18 -9.98 3.22
C MET A 216 3.33 -9.70 4.45
N ILE A 217 3.43 -8.48 4.98
CA ILE A 217 2.58 -7.93 6.04
C ILE A 217 2.30 -6.47 5.72
N ASP A 218 1.19 -5.93 6.17
CA ASP A 218 0.84 -4.54 5.93
C ASP A 218 0.31 -3.85 7.20
N PHE A 219 -0.02 -2.57 7.10
CA PHE A 219 -0.54 -1.79 8.22
C PHE A 219 -1.80 -2.40 8.85
N THR A 220 -2.54 -3.29 8.14
CA THR A 220 -3.68 -3.99 8.75
C THR A 220 -3.22 -5.09 9.71
N ASP A 221 -2.02 -5.63 9.52
CA ASP A 221 -1.37 -6.53 10.49
C ASP A 221 -0.86 -5.76 11.72
N ALA A 222 -0.60 -4.45 11.58
CA ALA A 222 -0.30 -3.55 12.70
C ALA A 222 -1.56 -2.95 13.35
N GLY A 223 -2.75 -3.48 13.04
CA GLY A 223 -4.00 -3.07 13.66
C GLY A 223 -4.61 -1.78 13.13
N LEU A 224 -4.33 -1.42 11.87
CA LEU A 224 -4.88 -0.25 11.19
C LEU A 224 -5.72 -0.69 9.99
N ALA A 225 -7.02 -0.44 9.96
CA ALA A 225 -7.85 -0.72 8.78
C ALA A 225 -7.56 0.25 7.62
N SER A 226 -7.13 1.47 7.94
CA SER A 226 -6.63 2.52 7.05
C SER A 226 -5.67 3.41 7.81
N THR A 227 -4.76 4.05 7.12
CA THR A 227 -3.76 4.96 7.72
C THR A 227 -4.13 6.43 7.58
N PHE A 228 -5.17 6.76 6.80
CA PHE A 228 -5.66 8.12 6.67
C PHE A 228 -6.22 8.63 8.00
N MET A 229 -5.89 9.87 8.36
CA MET A 229 -6.25 10.52 9.63
C MET A 229 -5.70 9.83 10.90
N GLN A 230 -4.74 8.91 10.77
CA GLN A 230 -4.09 8.33 11.93
C GLN A 230 -3.00 9.25 12.47
N PRO A 231 -2.82 9.32 13.80
CA PRO A 231 -1.72 10.08 14.41
C PRO A 231 -0.35 9.61 13.89
N ILE A 232 0.52 10.54 13.54
CA ILE A 232 1.85 10.22 12.99
C ILE A 232 2.66 9.29 13.91
N PRO A 233 2.71 9.46 15.25
CA PRO A 233 3.39 8.51 16.12
C PRO A 233 2.92 7.07 15.91
N ARG A 234 1.60 6.85 15.75
CA ARG A 234 1.03 5.51 15.49
C ARG A 234 1.48 4.94 14.14
N LEU A 235 1.62 5.79 13.11
CA LEU A 235 2.13 5.35 11.80
C LEU A 235 3.62 5.00 11.87
N VAL A 236 4.41 5.77 12.60
CA VAL A 236 5.84 5.49 12.85
C VAL A 236 6.00 4.18 13.61
N ASP A 237 5.22 3.95 14.66
CA ASP A 237 5.24 2.70 15.42
C ASP A 237 4.84 1.51 14.55
N ALA A 238 3.75 1.64 13.78
CA ALA A 238 3.30 0.60 12.86
C ALA A 238 4.37 0.24 11.84
N MET A 239 4.98 1.23 11.17
CA MET A 239 6.07 1.03 10.22
C MET A 239 7.24 0.29 10.86
N THR A 240 7.66 0.75 12.03
CA THR A 240 8.78 0.18 12.78
C THR A 240 8.51 -1.28 13.14
N GLN A 241 7.34 -1.55 13.71
CA GLN A 241 6.94 -2.92 14.10
C GLN A 241 6.81 -3.84 12.89
N LEU A 242 6.31 -3.36 11.76
CA LEU A 242 6.24 -4.16 10.54
C LEU A 242 7.63 -4.56 10.03
N VAL A 243 8.59 -3.63 9.99
CA VAL A 243 9.98 -3.95 9.57
C VAL A 243 10.65 -4.91 10.55
N TRP A 244 10.41 -4.78 11.85
CA TRP A 244 10.97 -5.70 12.86
C TRP A 244 10.35 -7.09 12.75
N ASN A 245 9.05 -7.19 12.47
CA ASN A 245 8.37 -8.47 12.23
C ASN A 245 8.89 -9.15 10.95
N LEU A 246 9.19 -8.41 9.88
CA LEU A 246 9.86 -8.96 8.69
C LEU A 246 11.26 -9.49 9.04
N THR A 247 12.04 -8.72 9.81
CA THR A 247 13.37 -9.13 10.28
C THR A 247 13.29 -10.43 11.11
N ALA A 248 12.37 -10.49 12.08
CA ALA A 248 12.16 -11.66 12.91
C ALA A 248 11.66 -12.88 12.12
N SER A 249 11.01 -12.68 10.98
CA SER A 249 10.58 -13.74 10.07
C SER A 249 11.73 -14.31 9.22
N GLY A 250 12.97 -13.81 9.39
CA GLY A 250 14.15 -14.29 8.67
C GLY A 250 14.20 -13.85 7.20
N CYS A 251 13.59 -12.70 6.87
CA CYS A 251 13.78 -12.08 5.57
C CYS A 251 15.23 -11.67 5.37
N GLY A 252 15.77 -11.81 4.14
CA GLY A 252 17.15 -11.43 3.80
C GLY A 252 17.25 -10.01 3.25
N ILE A 253 16.13 -9.45 2.79
CA ILE A 253 15.99 -8.06 2.34
C ILE A 253 14.56 -7.60 2.59
N ASN A 254 14.36 -6.33 2.97
CA ASN A 254 13.05 -5.77 3.21
C ASN A 254 12.69 -4.69 2.17
N PHE A 255 11.44 -4.69 1.74
CA PHE A 255 10.84 -3.64 0.93
C PHE A 255 9.71 -2.96 1.70
N VAL A 256 9.73 -1.63 1.74
CA VAL A 256 8.74 -0.80 2.42
C VAL A 256 7.99 0.05 1.40
N GLU A 257 6.73 -0.27 1.12
CA GLU A 257 5.87 0.57 0.30
C GLU A 257 5.24 1.66 1.14
N VAL A 258 5.44 2.92 0.76
CA VAL A 258 4.71 4.06 1.32
C VAL A 258 3.73 4.60 0.27
N ALA A 259 2.45 4.32 0.45
CA ALA A 259 1.37 4.91 -0.35
C ALA A 259 1.02 6.29 0.30
N ASP A 260 0.39 7.19 -0.32
CA ASP A 260 -0.03 7.42 -1.67
C ASP A 260 1.05 8.16 -2.49
N GLY A 261 1.04 9.49 -2.54
CA GLY A 261 2.08 10.33 -3.09
C GLY A 261 2.89 11.01 -2.00
N VAL A 262 4.13 11.45 -2.30
CA VAL A 262 5.03 12.11 -1.33
C VAL A 262 4.48 13.44 -0.78
N PHE A 263 3.48 14.03 -1.43
CA PHE A 263 2.82 15.27 -0.96
C PHE A 263 1.54 15.01 -0.13
N GLN A 264 1.09 13.76 -0.03
CA GLN A 264 0.00 13.43 0.87
C GLN A 264 0.47 13.68 2.31
N GLN A 265 -0.37 14.27 3.14
CA GLN A 265 0.02 14.87 4.43
C GLN A 265 0.71 13.88 5.36
N GLU A 266 0.08 12.73 5.64
CA GLU A 266 0.63 11.70 6.53
C GLU A 266 1.91 11.12 5.94
N THR A 267 1.95 10.85 4.63
CA THR A 267 3.15 10.39 3.93
C THR A 267 4.28 11.40 4.07
N SER A 268 4.03 12.68 3.73
CA SER A 268 5.04 13.73 3.82
C SER A 268 5.62 13.89 5.23
N THR A 269 4.76 13.75 6.25
CA THR A 269 5.18 13.84 7.65
C THR A 269 5.94 12.60 8.11
N LEU A 270 5.49 11.40 7.71
CA LEU A 270 6.21 10.16 7.99
C LEU A 270 7.63 10.17 7.44
N LEU A 271 7.82 10.67 6.20
CA LEU A 271 9.12 10.77 5.54
C LEU A 271 10.09 11.73 6.24
N GLN A 272 9.61 12.62 7.12
CA GLN A 272 10.42 13.53 7.92
C GLN A 272 10.80 12.95 9.29
N SER A 273 10.27 11.76 9.64
CA SER A 273 10.58 11.13 10.92
C SER A 273 12.00 10.53 10.93
N GLU A 274 12.69 10.65 12.05
CA GLU A 274 14.00 10.00 12.27
C GLU A 274 13.89 8.48 12.06
N SER A 275 12.78 7.88 12.49
CA SER A 275 12.55 6.44 12.34
C SER A 275 12.48 6.01 10.87
N PHE A 276 11.93 6.86 9.98
CA PHE A 276 11.94 6.55 8.54
C PHE A 276 13.36 6.61 7.98
N ALA A 277 14.12 7.64 8.35
CA ALA A 277 15.51 7.78 7.93
C ALA A 277 16.40 6.64 8.46
N ASP A 278 16.14 6.16 9.68
CA ASP A 278 16.85 5.02 10.28
C ASP A 278 16.53 3.68 9.58
N ILE A 279 15.32 3.54 9.02
CA ILE A 279 14.84 2.31 8.39
C ILE A 279 15.24 2.24 6.92
N ALA A 280 15.14 3.34 6.18
CA ALA A 280 15.33 3.37 4.73
C ALA A 280 16.79 3.46 4.33
N ASP A 281 17.44 2.33 4.00
CA ASP A 281 18.84 2.30 3.54
C ASP A 281 18.99 2.75 2.08
N ALA A 282 17.93 2.66 1.29
CA ALA A 282 17.82 3.22 -0.06
C ALA A 282 16.37 3.52 -0.39
N VAL A 283 16.15 4.49 -1.27
CA VAL A 283 14.83 4.90 -1.73
C VAL A 283 14.75 4.79 -3.25
N VAL A 284 13.67 4.19 -3.75
CA VAL A 284 13.27 4.18 -5.15
C VAL A 284 11.99 4.98 -5.30
N LEU A 285 11.97 5.95 -6.22
CA LEU A 285 10.78 6.76 -6.49
C LEU A 285 10.04 6.23 -7.73
N ALA A 286 8.78 5.87 -7.56
CA ALA A 286 7.89 5.61 -8.69
C ALA A 286 7.24 6.91 -9.15
N ALA A 287 7.37 7.24 -10.45
CA ALA A 287 6.82 8.47 -11.04
C ALA A 287 5.98 8.16 -12.28
N SER A 288 5.01 9.04 -12.56
CA SER A 288 4.12 8.92 -13.71
C SER A 288 4.63 9.67 -14.95
N ASP A 289 5.51 10.65 -14.75
CA ASP A 289 6.08 11.53 -15.77
C ASP A 289 7.41 12.13 -15.32
N ALA A 290 8.12 12.81 -16.24
CA ALA A 290 9.44 13.39 -15.99
C ALA A 290 9.41 14.57 -15.00
N MET A 291 8.34 15.39 -15.00
CA MET A 291 8.20 16.52 -14.06
C MET A 291 7.97 16.01 -12.64
N GLY A 292 7.10 15.03 -12.47
CA GLY A 292 6.88 14.34 -11.19
C GLY A 292 8.17 13.68 -10.69
N ALA A 293 8.93 13.02 -11.57
CA ALA A 293 10.22 12.43 -11.22
C ALA A 293 11.20 13.49 -10.71
N HIS A 294 11.38 14.60 -11.46
CA HIS A 294 12.28 15.69 -11.10
C HIS A 294 11.90 16.31 -9.74
N THR A 295 10.63 16.69 -9.58
CA THR A 295 10.15 17.32 -8.36
C THR A 295 10.24 16.36 -7.18
N GLY A 296 9.85 15.09 -7.35
CA GLY A 296 9.91 14.08 -6.30
C GLY A 296 11.35 13.76 -5.86
N VAL A 297 12.30 13.65 -6.80
CA VAL A 297 13.72 13.46 -6.48
C VAL A 297 14.26 14.62 -5.66
N ASN A 298 13.99 15.87 -6.06
CA ASN A 298 14.45 17.04 -5.31
C ASN A 298 13.81 17.11 -3.92
N PHE A 299 12.51 16.87 -3.82
CA PHE A 299 11.79 16.80 -2.55
C PHE A 299 12.40 15.80 -1.55
N LEU A 300 12.82 14.62 -2.04
CA LEU A 300 13.45 13.60 -1.20
C LEU A 300 14.89 13.93 -0.84
N ARG A 301 15.67 14.50 -1.78
CA ARG A 301 17.04 14.97 -1.52
C ARG A 301 17.10 16.07 -0.48
N GLU A 302 16.17 17.04 -0.55
CA GLU A 302 16.07 18.13 0.43
C GLU A 302 15.80 17.62 1.86
N ARG A 303 15.26 16.40 1.99
CA ARG A 303 15.03 15.71 3.27
C ARG A 303 16.15 14.77 3.68
N GLY A 304 17.24 14.75 2.92
CA GLY A 304 18.39 13.89 3.21
C GLY A 304 18.12 12.40 2.97
N LEU A 305 17.04 12.03 2.25
CA LEU A 305 16.69 10.64 2.00
C LEU A 305 17.59 10.04 0.91
N PRO A 306 18.04 8.78 1.05
CA PRO A 306 19.00 8.14 0.16
C PRO A 306 18.33 7.65 -1.14
N ILE A 307 17.85 8.58 -1.98
CA ILE A 307 17.24 8.24 -3.26
C ILE A 307 18.31 7.79 -4.26
N VAL A 308 18.14 6.58 -4.79
CA VAL A 308 19.13 5.91 -5.64
C VAL A 308 18.64 5.63 -7.06
N ALA A 309 17.33 5.56 -7.29
CA ALA A 309 16.77 5.27 -8.61
C ALA A 309 15.33 5.81 -8.74
N VAL A 310 14.88 5.91 -9.98
CA VAL A 310 13.49 6.24 -10.33
C VAL A 310 12.91 5.13 -11.22
N ALA A 311 11.65 4.80 -10.99
CA ALA A 311 10.89 3.81 -11.75
C ALA A 311 9.45 4.31 -11.95
N GLY A 312 8.53 3.42 -12.25
CA GLY A 312 7.10 3.73 -12.26
C GLY A 312 6.47 3.76 -13.64
N SER A 313 5.22 4.21 -13.69
CA SER A 313 4.38 4.09 -14.90
C SER A 313 4.91 4.88 -16.10
N MET A 314 5.75 5.90 -15.92
CA MET A 314 6.39 6.64 -17.00
C MET A 314 7.29 5.76 -17.85
N THR A 315 7.86 4.68 -17.30
CA THR A 315 8.78 3.80 -18.05
C THR A 315 8.08 2.92 -19.09
N ARG A 316 6.73 2.94 -19.14
CA ARG A 316 5.95 2.34 -20.23
C ARG A 316 6.23 3.01 -21.58
N SER A 317 6.74 4.25 -21.57
CA SER A 317 7.17 4.98 -22.75
C SER A 317 8.68 5.22 -22.69
N SER A 318 9.41 4.70 -23.68
CA SER A 318 10.85 4.95 -23.81
C SER A 318 11.18 6.45 -23.99
N LEU A 319 10.25 7.23 -24.55
CA LEU A 319 10.40 8.69 -24.68
C LEU A 319 10.31 9.35 -23.33
N ALA A 320 9.27 9.05 -22.52
CA ALA A 320 9.10 9.60 -21.19
C ALA A 320 10.25 9.19 -20.25
N ALA A 321 10.72 7.94 -20.34
CA ALA A 321 11.88 7.48 -19.58
C ALA A 321 13.15 8.28 -19.91
N ARG A 322 13.40 8.59 -21.20
CA ARG A 322 14.54 9.43 -21.63
C ARG A 322 14.40 10.89 -21.17
N GLU A 323 13.19 11.45 -21.15
CA GLU A 323 12.94 12.78 -20.59
C GLU A 323 13.27 12.82 -19.10
N ALA A 324 12.78 11.84 -18.35
CA ALA A 324 13.07 11.72 -16.92
C ALA A 324 14.58 11.53 -16.66
N ALA A 325 15.27 10.69 -17.41
CA ALA A 325 16.71 10.46 -17.26
C ALA A 325 17.54 11.76 -17.43
N ARG A 326 17.11 12.65 -18.33
CA ARG A 326 17.75 13.97 -18.48
C ARG A 326 17.46 14.92 -17.31
N ALA A 327 16.31 14.73 -16.66
CA ALA A 327 15.84 15.65 -15.62
C ALA A 327 16.39 15.31 -14.22
N VAL A 328 16.72 14.04 -13.92
CA VAL A 328 16.97 13.62 -12.50
C VAL A 328 18.39 13.17 -12.20
N ASN A 329 19.22 12.86 -13.18
CA ASN A 329 20.58 12.32 -13.00
C ASN A 329 20.63 11.12 -12.02
N LEU A 330 19.71 10.16 -12.21
CA LEU A 330 19.60 8.90 -11.50
C LEU A 330 19.25 7.79 -12.50
N PRO A 331 19.55 6.52 -12.20
CA PRO A 331 19.04 5.39 -12.98
C PRO A 331 17.53 5.43 -13.12
N ILE A 332 17.03 5.20 -14.34
CA ILE A 332 15.61 5.03 -14.62
C ILE A 332 15.39 3.54 -14.93
N TRP A 333 14.60 2.88 -14.10
CA TRP A 333 14.35 1.45 -14.24
C TRP A 333 12.96 1.16 -14.81
N GLY A 334 12.91 0.50 -15.95
CA GLY A 334 11.73 -0.17 -16.47
C GLY A 334 11.56 -1.55 -15.83
N LEU A 335 10.58 -2.31 -16.30
CA LEU A 335 10.24 -3.61 -15.70
C LEU A 335 11.37 -4.64 -15.88
N ALA A 336 12.11 -4.58 -17.00
CA ALA A 336 13.23 -5.46 -17.29
C ALA A 336 14.39 -5.22 -16.33
N GLU A 337 14.76 -3.96 -16.12
CA GLU A 337 15.82 -3.59 -15.16
C GLU A 337 15.43 -3.95 -13.72
N LEU A 338 14.19 -3.64 -13.31
CA LEU A 338 13.67 -3.98 -11.97
C LEU A 338 13.71 -5.48 -11.68
N GLY A 339 13.43 -6.31 -12.69
CA GLY A 339 13.48 -7.77 -12.58
C GLY A 339 14.88 -8.38 -12.71
N ASN A 340 15.92 -7.59 -12.96
CA ASN A 340 17.29 -8.05 -13.11
C ASN A 340 18.14 -7.71 -11.88
N PRO A 341 18.46 -8.69 -11.02
CA PRO A 341 19.25 -8.47 -9.81
C PRO A 341 20.64 -7.89 -10.07
N GLU A 342 21.30 -8.25 -11.18
CA GLU A 342 22.65 -7.76 -11.52
C GLU A 342 22.65 -6.25 -11.79
N ILE A 343 21.53 -5.69 -12.25
CA ILE A 343 21.37 -4.26 -12.49
C ILE A 343 21.01 -3.51 -11.20
N VAL A 344 20.07 -4.04 -10.43
CA VAL A 344 19.51 -3.30 -9.28
C VAL A 344 20.33 -3.47 -8.01
N ALA A 345 20.94 -4.63 -7.78
CA ALA A 345 21.62 -4.92 -6.52
C ALA A 345 22.79 -3.96 -6.21
N PRO A 346 23.70 -3.64 -7.16
CA PRO A 346 24.79 -2.70 -6.89
C PRO A 346 24.30 -1.30 -6.50
N VAL A 347 23.21 -0.84 -7.13
CA VAL A 347 22.62 0.49 -6.88
C VAL A 347 21.88 0.50 -5.54
N LEU A 348 21.21 -0.60 -5.19
CA LEU A 348 20.50 -0.76 -3.93
C LEU A 348 21.45 -1.09 -2.76
N GLY A 349 22.73 -1.35 -3.04
CA GLY A 349 23.72 -1.75 -2.05
C GLY A 349 23.45 -3.14 -1.47
N ILE A 350 23.02 -4.07 -2.33
CA ILE A 350 22.75 -5.48 -2.01
C ILE A 350 23.93 -6.32 -2.49
N ASP A 351 24.49 -7.14 -1.61
CA ASP A 351 25.50 -8.14 -2.00
C ASP A 351 24.80 -9.44 -2.39
N LEU A 352 24.79 -9.74 -3.69
CA LEU A 352 24.19 -10.97 -4.20
C LEU A 352 24.92 -12.25 -3.75
N ALA A 353 26.19 -12.14 -3.33
CA ALA A 353 26.96 -13.29 -2.83
C ALA A 353 26.48 -13.80 -1.46
N GLU A 354 25.71 -12.99 -0.72
CA GLU A 354 25.08 -13.42 0.54
C GLU A 354 23.92 -14.38 0.33
N PHE A 355 23.41 -14.53 -0.90
CA PHE A 355 22.26 -15.37 -1.19
C PHE A 355 22.68 -16.65 -1.91
N THR A 356 21.99 -17.73 -1.59
CA THR A 356 22.16 -19.01 -2.28
C THR A 356 20.97 -19.21 -3.22
N PRO A 357 21.18 -19.18 -4.54
CA PRO A 357 20.11 -19.46 -5.49
C PRO A 357 19.50 -20.83 -5.22
N PRO A 358 18.19 -20.99 -5.35
CA PRO A 358 17.57 -22.31 -5.33
C PRO A 358 18.18 -23.18 -6.47
N ASP A 359 18.17 -24.51 -6.27
CA ASP A 359 18.81 -25.44 -7.18
C ASP A 359 18.57 -25.12 -8.66
N ALA A 360 19.65 -25.20 -9.46
CA ALA A 360 19.66 -24.81 -10.87
C ALA A 360 18.61 -25.57 -11.72
N GLU A 361 18.20 -26.77 -11.33
CA GLU A 361 17.12 -27.50 -11.98
C GLU A 361 15.76 -26.83 -11.82
N LEU A 362 15.50 -26.18 -10.67
CA LEU A 362 14.27 -25.41 -10.43
C LEU A 362 14.25 -24.11 -11.25
N LEU A 363 15.42 -23.51 -11.49
CA LEU A 363 15.58 -22.29 -12.29
C LEU A 363 15.47 -22.54 -13.80
N ALA A 364 15.75 -23.75 -14.27
CA ALA A 364 15.68 -24.12 -15.68
C ALA A 364 14.24 -24.07 -16.27
N TRP A 365 13.21 -24.10 -15.41
CA TRP A 365 11.81 -23.94 -15.80
C TRP A 365 11.38 -22.49 -15.99
N LEU A 366 12.22 -21.52 -15.64
CA LEU A 366 11.91 -20.10 -15.79
C LEU A 366 12.36 -19.65 -17.20
N PRO A 367 11.51 -18.96 -17.98
CA PRO A 367 11.93 -18.45 -19.27
C PRO A 367 13.14 -17.51 -19.09
N PRO A 368 14.14 -17.53 -20.00
CA PRO A 368 15.23 -16.59 -19.94
C PRO A 368 14.65 -15.16 -19.97
N SER A 369 15.14 -14.29 -19.08
CA SER A 369 14.80 -12.87 -19.15
C SER A 369 15.26 -12.38 -20.52
N GLU A 370 14.33 -11.87 -21.34
CA GLU A 370 14.73 -11.19 -22.58
C GLU A 370 15.72 -10.10 -22.18
N ALA A 371 16.92 -10.15 -22.75
CA ALA A 371 17.92 -9.12 -22.49
C ALA A 371 17.33 -7.76 -22.87
N PRO A 372 17.38 -6.76 -21.99
CA PRO A 372 16.81 -5.46 -22.27
C PRO A 372 17.48 -4.92 -23.54
N ALA A 373 16.66 -4.40 -24.46
CA ALA A 373 17.18 -3.61 -25.56
C ALA A 373 17.97 -2.46 -24.92
N THR A 374 19.29 -2.50 -25.03
CA THR A 374 20.19 -1.47 -24.50
C THR A 374 19.69 -0.11 -24.97
N ILE A 375 19.21 0.73 -24.06
CA ILE A 375 18.88 2.12 -24.37
C ILE A 375 20.21 2.77 -24.77
N PRO A 376 20.41 3.19 -26.02
CA PRO A 376 21.67 3.78 -26.42
C PRO A 376 21.93 5.03 -25.57
N ALA A 377 23.15 5.19 -25.08
CA ALA A 377 23.60 6.40 -24.40
C ALA A 377 23.19 7.64 -25.19
N PRO A 378 22.72 8.71 -24.54
CA PRO A 378 22.29 9.90 -25.25
C PRO A 378 23.44 10.41 -26.12
N ALA A 379 23.19 10.52 -27.44
CA ALA A 379 24.12 11.15 -28.33
C ALA A 379 24.41 12.55 -27.79
N THR A 380 25.69 12.89 -27.66
CA THR A 380 26.14 14.22 -27.28
C THR A 380 25.46 15.25 -28.19
N VAL A 381 24.55 16.03 -27.60
CA VAL A 381 23.92 17.15 -28.32
C VAL A 381 25.04 18.16 -28.65
N PRO A 382 25.30 18.50 -29.89
CA PRO A 382 26.25 19.54 -30.22
C PRO A 382 25.80 20.87 -29.58
N ALA A 383 26.74 21.59 -28.99
CA ALA A 383 26.49 22.89 -28.36
C ALA A 383 25.72 23.82 -29.32
N PRO A 384 24.76 24.60 -28.80
CA PRO A 384 24.02 25.53 -29.64
C PRO A 384 24.99 26.51 -30.33
N VAL A 385 24.92 26.59 -31.66
CA VAL A 385 25.67 27.57 -32.44
C VAL A 385 25.23 28.96 -31.98
N ALA A 386 26.17 29.75 -31.51
CA ALA A 386 25.92 31.13 -31.08
C ALA A 386 25.27 31.91 -32.24
N ALA A 387 24.09 32.45 -31.98
CA ALA A 387 23.40 33.29 -32.96
C ALA A 387 24.22 34.57 -33.18
N ALA A 388 24.54 34.85 -34.44
CA ALA A 388 25.18 36.10 -34.85
C ALA A 388 24.31 37.32 -34.45
N PRO A 389 24.92 38.44 -33.99
CA PRO A 389 24.18 39.62 -33.60
C PRO A 389 23.43 40.22 -34.80
N ARG A 390 22.13 40.42 -34.67
CA ARG A 390 21.30 41.14 -35.59
C ARG A 390 21.74 42.61 -35.62
N ALA A 391 22.14 43.10 -36.82
CA ALA A 391 22.41 44.51 -37.03
C ALA A 391 21.12 45.32 -36.79
N VAL A 392 21.22 46.33 -35.94
CA VAL A 392 20.15 47.31 -35.78
C VAL A 392 20.26 48.28 -36.91
N ALA A 393 19.26 48.31 -37.80
CA ALA A 393 19.10 49.31 -38.82
C ALA A 393 18.55 50.58 -38.18
N THR A 394 19.35 51.63 -38.19
CA THR A 394 18.94 53.02 -37.85
C THR A 394 18.30 53.60 -39.11
N ALA A 395 17.05 54.05 -39.01
CA ALA A 395 16.45 55.14 -39.78
C ALA A 395 15.31 55.75 -38.95
#